data_6208b06cfe38a1c16a2020275b83954b
#
_entry.id   6208b06cfe38a1c16a2020275b83954b
#
_cell.length_a   1.000
_cell.length_b   1.000
_cell.length_c   1.000
_cell.angle_alpha   90.00
_cell.angle_beta   90.00
_cell.angle_gamma   90.00
#
_symmetry.space_group_name_H-M   'P 1'
#
loop_
_entity.id
_entity.type
_entity.pdbx_description
1 polymer ?
#
loop_
_entity_poly.entity_id
_entity_poly.type
_entity_poly.pdbx_seq_one_letter_code
_entity_poly.pdbx_strand_id
1 'polypeptide(L)'
;MKSARESSSSNGSFPYFAISAFIITLKFALIDSYTSTDFEVHRNWMAITHHLPLVEWYRNNLSEWTLDYPPFFAYFEWTLAKVAVSVDPEIVVLQKESFMSPSTLLYQRISVIATDIFYV
;
A
#
# COMPACT_ATOMS: atom_id res chain seq x y z
N MET A 1 -37.83 31.79 33.94
CA MET A 1 -36.41 31.80 33.52
C MET A 1 -36.02 30.38 33.13
N LYS A 2 -35.99 30.06 31.84
CA LYS A 2 -35.45 28.79 31.34
C LYS A 2 -34.06 29.10 30.76
N SER A 3 -33.03 28.65 31.49
CA SER A 3 -31.65 28.69 31.01
C SER A 3 -31.50 27.67 29.87
N ALA A 4 -31.20 28.15 28.67
CA ALA A 4 -30.85 27.32 27.55
C ALA A 4 -29.45 26.74 27.81
N ARG A 5 -29.37 25.42 27.99
CA ARG A 5 -28.15 24.66 27.98
C ARG A 5 -27.82 24.39 26.51
N GLU A 6 -26.99 25.23 25.94
CA GLU A 6 -26.34 24.92 24.67
C GLU A 6 -25.42 23.73 24.89
N SER A 7 -25.78 22.60 24.30
CA SER A 7 -24.93 21.42 24.25
C SER A 7 -23.82 21.69 23.23
N SER A 8 -22.63 22.02 23.71
CA SER A 8 -21.39 21.99 22.94
C SER A 8 -21.03 20.54 22.61
N SER A 9 -21.53 20.05 21.50
CA SER A 9 -21.24 18.74 20.94
C SER A 9 -20.53 18.88 19.60
N SER A 10 -19.29 19.32 19.57
CA SER A 10 -18.54 19.39 18.30
C SER A 10 -17.01 19.36 18.40
N ASN A 11 -16.41 18.71 19.40
CA ASN A 11 -14.95 18.73 19.49
C ASN A 11 -14.25 17.35 19.54
N GLY A 12 -14.95 16.23 19.30
CA GLY A 12 -14.31 14.89 19.35
C GLY A 12 -13.55 14.51 18.08
N SER A 13 -13.99 14.96 16.90
CA SER A 13 -13.41 14.54 15.61
C SER A 13 -12.23 15.41 15.13
N PHE A 14 -12.16 16.67 15.58
CA PHE A 14 -11.09 17.59 15.16
C PHE A 14 -9.68 17.08 15.47
N PRO A 15 -9.36 16.54 16.66
CA PRO A 15 -8.02 16.05 16.96
C PRO A 15 -7.64 14.83 16.11
N TYR A 16 -8.58 13.93 15.83
CA TYR A 16 -8.31 12.77 14.96
C TYR A 16 -8.00 13.20 13.54
N PHE A 17 -8.78 14.10 12.98
CA PHE A 17 -8.52 14.65 11.65
C PHE A 17 -7.15 15.35 11.56
N ALA A 18 -6.78 16.15 12.56
CA ALA A 18 -5.51 16.83 12.59
C ALA A 18 -4.32 15.85 12.69
N ILE A 19 -4.45 14.81 13.51
CA ILE A 19 -3.43 13.75 13.64
C ILE A 19 -3.28 12.99 12.30
N SER A 20 -4.38 12.59 11.68
CA SER A 20 -4.36 11.89 10.39
C SER A 20 -3.75 12.75 9.29
N ALA A 21 -4.12 14.02 9.21
CA ALA A 21 -3.54 14.97 8.26
C ALA A 21 -2.03 15.14 8.48
N PHE A 22 -1.59 15.22 9.73
CA PHE A 22 -0.17 15.31 10.06
C PHE A 22 0.59 14.05 9.63
N ILE A 23 0.06 12.85 9.94
CA ILE A 23 0.67 11.57 9.56
C ILE A 23 0.77 11.44 8.03
N ILE A 24 -0.30 11.77 7.30
CA ILE A 24 -0.30 11.75 5.83
C ILE A 24 0.73 12.72 5.27
N THR A 25 0.80 13.93 5.79
CA THR A 25 1.80 14.93 5.38
C THR A 25 3.22 14.44 5.62
N LEU A 26 3.48 13.82 6.79
CA LEU A 26 4.77 13.24 7.12
C LEU A 26 5.14 12.11 6.15
N LYS A 27 4.20 11.24 5.77
CA LYS A 27 4.43 10.17 4.80
C LYS A 27 4.79 10.73 3.41
N PHE A 28 4.14 11.80 2.97
CA PHE A 28 4.52 12.48 1.73
C PHE A 28 5.93 13.08 1.80
N ALA A 29 6.29 13.69 2.92
CA ALA A 29 7.63 14.25 3.12
C ALA A 29 8.74 13.17 3.12
N LEU A 30 8.39 11.93 3.47
CA LEU A 30 9.32 10.78 3.54
C LEU A 30 9.25 9.86 2.32
N ILE A 31 8.62 10.29 1.22
CA ILE A 31 8.44 9.45 0.02
C ILE A 31 9.78 8.94 -0.54
N ASP A 32 10.83 9.78 -0.54
CA ASP A 32 12.15 9.45 -1.04
C ASP A 32 13.10 8.84 0.03
N SER A 33 12.56 8.51 1.20
CA SER A 33 13.34 7.93 2.28
C SER A 33 13.75 6.48 1.99
N TYR A 34 14.58 5.92 2.86
CA TYR A 34 15.05 4.54 2.81
C TYR A 34 13.93 3.53 2.55
N THR A 35 14.20 2.54 1.71
CA THR A 35 13.34 1.39 1.46
C THR A 35 13.87 0.16 2.19
N SER A 36 12.99 -0.55 2.91
CA SER A 36 13.30 -1.87 3.49
C SER A 36 13.20 -2.97 2.43
N THR A 37 13.59 -4.18 2.79
CA THR A 37 13.40 -5.38 1.95
C THR A 37 11.93 -5.64 1.63
N ASP A 38 11.02 -5.25 2.51
CA ASP A 38 9.56 -5.38 2.29
C ASP A 38 9.09 -4.69 1.00
N PHE A 39 9.79 -3.67 0.56
CA PHE A 39 9.52 -3.00 -0.70
C PHE A 39 9.57 -3.99 -1.88
N GLU A 40 10.63 -4.80 -1.97
CA GLU A 40 10.76 -5.82 -3.02
C GLU A 40 9.83 -7.01 -2.78
N VAL A 41 9.60 -7.39 -1.53
CA VAL A 41 8.64 -8.45 -1.18
C VAL A 41 7.27 -8.17 -1.79
N HIS A 42 6.69 -7.00 -1.51
CA HIS A 42 5.37 -6.60 -2.03
C HIS A 42 5.40 -6.43 -3.56
N ARG A 43 6.46 -5.86 -4.11
CA ARG A 43 6.61 -5.76 -5.57
C ARG A 43 6.58 -7.15 -6.22
N ASN A 44 7.32 -8.11 -5.68
CA ASN A 44 7.36 -9.47 -6.23
C ASN A 44 6.01 -10.18 -6.06
N TRP A 45 5.28 -9.96 -4.97
CA TRP A 45 3.94 -10.51 -4.78
C TRP A 45 2.93 -9.95 -5.78
N MET A 46 3.00 -8.65 -6.10
CA MET A 46 2.23 -8.09 -7.21
C MET A 46 2.59 -8.76 -8.53
N ALA A 47 3.88 -9.01 -8.80
CA ALA A 47 4.32 -9.68 -10.02
C ALA A 47 3.82 -11.13 -10.10
N ILE A 48 3.95 -11.90 -9.02
CA ILE A 48 3.44 -13.28 -8.91
C ILE A 48 1.93 -13.31 -9.20
N THR A 49 1.16 -12.49 -8.49
CA THR A 49 -0.30 -12.51 -8.60
C THR A 49 -0.80 -11.97 -9.94
N HIS A 50 -0.02 -11.14 -10.61
CA HIS A 50 -0.34 -10.65 -11.95
C HIS A 50 -0.08 -11.67 -13.05
N HIS A 51 1.07 -12.32 -13.03
CA HIS A 51 1.53 -13.16 -14.15
C HIS A 51 1.14 -14.63 -14.03
N LEU A 52 0.95 -15.14 -12.80
CA LEU A 52 0.72 -16.55 -12.58
C LEU A 52 -0.75 -16.88 -12.29
N PRO A 53 -1.21 -18.07 -12.63
CA PRO A 53 -2.53 -18.55 -12.21
C PRO A 53 -2.53 -18.78 -10.69
N LEU A 54 -3.71 -18.69 -10.07
CA LEU A 54 -3.93 -18.80 -8.62
C LEU A 54 -3.23 -20.01 -7.99
N VAL A 55 -3.24 -21.15 -8.68
CA VAL A 55 -2.64 -22.40 -8.15
C VAL A 55 -1.11 -22.32 -8.00
N GLU A 56 -0.46 -21.40 -8.72
CA GLU A 56 0.98 -21.20 -8.72
C GLU A 56 1.45 -20.08 -7.77
N TRP A 57 0.55 -19.26 -7.24
CA TRP A 57 0.92 -18.13 -6.39
C TRP A 57 1.81 -18.53 -5.21
N TYR A 58 1.47 -19.63 -4.54
CA TYR A 58 2.19 -20.13 -3.36
C TYR A 58 3.26 -21.19 -3.69
N ARG A 59 3.44 -21.52 -4.96
CA ARG A 59 4.43 -22.50 -5.42
C ARG A 59 5.61 -21.83 -6.13
N ASN A 60 5.43 -20.58 -6.55
CA ASN A 60 6.50 -19.87 -7.25
C ASN A 60 7.67 -19.61 -6.31
N ASN A 61 8.86 -19.99 -6.76
CA ASN A 61 10.13 -19.83 -6.08
C ASN A 61 11.21 -19.24 -6.99
N LEU A 62 10.80 -18.48 -7.99
CA LEU A 62 11.74 -17.80 -8.91
C LEU A 62 12.62 -16.80 -8.16
N SER A 63 12.03 -16.03 -7.25
CA SER A 63 12.70 -15.11 -6.34
C SER A 63 12.73 -15.68 -4.92
N GLU A 64 13.66 -15.23 -4.09
CA GLU A 64 13.68 -15.54 -2.66
C GLU A 64 12.46 -15.01 -1.89
N TRP A 65 11.76 -14.01 -2.44
CA TRP A 65 10.58 -13.38 -1.86
C TRP A 65 9.29 -14.10 -2.26
N THR A 66 9.15 -15.35 -1.83
CA THR A 66 7.94 -16.16 -2.10
C THR A 66 6.71 -15.57 -1.42
N LEU A 67 5.52 -15.80 -2.00
CA LEU A 67 4.26 -15.37 -1.40
C LEU A 67 3.92 -16.29 -0.20
N ASP A 68 3.88 -15.72 1.00
CA ASP A 68 3.66 -16.45 2.25
C ASP A 68 2.51 -15.89 3.11
N TYR A 69 1.86 -14.80 2.67
CA TYR A 69 0.71 -14.23 3.35
C TYR A 69 -0.60 -14.95 2.98
N PRO A 70 -1.64 -14.82 3.86
CA PRO A 70 -2.96 -15.45 3.61
C PRO A 70 -3.59 -15.00 2.29
N PRO A 71 -4.49 -15.82 1.68
CA PRO A 71 -5.08 -15.57 0.38
C PRO A 71 -5.78 -14.21 0.24
N PHE A 72 -6.39 -13.70 1.30
CA PHE A 72 -7.03 -12.37 1.27
C PHE A 72 -6.02 -11.27 0.92
N PHE A 73 -4.84 -11.32 1.52
CA PHE A 73 -3.78 -10.36 1.22
C PHE A 73 -3.20 -10.55 -0.19
N ALA A 74 -3.10 -11.78 -0.65
CA ALA A 74 -2.68 -12.07 -2.02
C ALA A 74 -3.65 -11.49 -3.06
N TYR A 75 -4.96 -11.51 -2.82
CA TYR A 75 -5.95 -10.84 -3.66
C TYR A 75 -5.82 -9.31 -3.60
N PHE A 76 -5.46 -8.76 -2.46
CA PHE A 76 -5.16 -7.34 -2.35
C PHE A 76 -3.95 -6.97 -3.21
N GLU A 77 -2.85 -7.74 -3.16
CA GLU A 77 -1.68 -7.55 -4.03
C GLU A 77 -2.04 -7.70 -5.52
N TRP A 78 -2.90 -8.65 -5.85
CA TRP A 78 -3.40 -8.80 -7.22
C TRP A 78 -4.17 -7.55 -7.69
N THR A 79 -4.97 -6.96 -6.83
CA THR A 79 -5.71 -5.71 -7.13
C THR A 79 -4.73 -4.55 -7.36
N LEU A 80 -3.74 -4.40 -6.50
CA LEU A 80 -2.68 -3.40 -6.67
C LEU A 80 -1.92 -3.63 -7.98
N ALA A 81 -1.60 -4.88 -8.32
CA ALA A 81 -0.92 -5.22 -9.57
C ALA A 81 -1.70 -4.78 -10.82
N LYS A 82 -3.03 -4.90 -10.81
CA LYS A 82 -3.87 -4.42 -11.92
C LYS A 82 -3.77 -2.92 -12.14
N VAL A 83 -3.71 -2.15 -11.06
CA VAL A 83 -3.50 -0.70 -11.14
C VAL A 83 -2.06 -0.39 -11.55
N ALA A 84 -1.08 -1.09 -10.98
CA ALA A 84 0.35 -0.90 -11.26
C ALA A 84 0.68 -1.03 -12.76
N VAL A 85 0.13 -2.03 -13.42
CA VAL A 85 0.30 -2.23 -14.89
C VAL A 85 -0.18 -1.04 -15.70
N SER A 86 -1.22 -0.35 -15.24
CA SER A 86 -1.74 0.84 -15.93
C SER A 86 -0.84 2.07 -15.71
N VAL A 87 -0.05 2.09 -14.65
CA VAL A 87 0.90 3.16 -14.34
C VAL A 87 2.23 2.91 -15.05
N ASP A 88 2.80 1.73 -14.83
CA ASP A 88 4.06 1.31 -15.42
C ASP A 88 4.14 -0.23 -15.38
N PRO A 89 4.09 -0.92 -16.53
CA PRO A 89 4.17 -2.38 -16.58
C PRO A 89 5.43 -2.98 -15.97
N GLU A 90 6.53 -2.23 -15.89
CA GLU A 90 7.77 -2.70 -15.31
C GLU A 90 7.67 -2.95 -13.80
N ILE A 91 6.71 -2.32 -13.11
CA ILE A 91 6.47 -2.53 -11.67
C ILE A 91 6.18 -4.01 -11.36
N VAL A 92 5.48 -4.69 -12.24
CA VAL A 92 5.06 -6.08 -12.06
C VAL A 92 5.91 -7.10 -12.83
N VAL A 93 7.11 -6.74 -13.26
CA VAL A 93 8.01 -7.70 -13.93
C VAL A 93 8.33 -8.86 -12.98
N LEU A 94 8.04 -10.08 -13.43
CA LEU A 94 8.35 -11.29 -12.69
C LEU A 94 9.80 -11.72 -13.00
N GLN A 95 10.70 -11.55 -12.05
CA GLN A 95 12.12 -11.85 -12.20
C GLN A 95 12.74 -12.32 -10.89
N LYS A 96 13.93 -12.90 -10.99
CA LYS A 96 14.65 -13.42 -9.83
C LYS A 96 15.28 -12.30 -9.01
N GLU A 97 15.88 -11.33 -9.69
CA GLU A 97 16.57 -10.22 -9.06
C GLU A 97 15.58 -9.15 -8.57
N SER A 98 15.96 -8.42 -7.53
CA SER A 98 15.17 -7.28 -7.07
C SER A 98 15.13 -6.18 -8.13
N PHE A 99 14.00 -5.48 -8.19
CA PHE A 99 13.78 -4.40 -9.15
C PHE A 99 13.31 -3.13 -8.45
N MET A 100 14.00 -2.04 -8.74
CA MET A 100 13.62 -0.73 -8.22
C MET A 100 13.74 0.32 -9.33
N SER A 101 12.67 1.06 -9.52
CA SER A 101 12.62 2.26 -10.36
C SER A 101 11.94 3.40 -9.63
N PRO A 102 12.08 4.66 -10.09
CA PRO A 102 11.32 5.77 -9.52
C PRO A 102 9.80 5.53 -9.56
N SER A 103 9.30 4.95 -10.65
CA SER A 103 7.87 4.59 -10.78
C SER A 103 7.44 3.56 -9.75
N THR A 104 8.25 2.52 -9.53
CA THR A 104 7.97 1.47 -8.54
C THR A 104 7.95 2.04 -7.13
N LEU A 105 8.93 2.87 -6.78
CA LEU A 105 9.01 3.53 -5.49
C LEU A 105 7.78 4.40 -5.24
N LEU A 106 7.48 5.28 -6.17
CA LEU A 106 6.35 6.21 -6.05
C LEU A 106 5.02 5.45 -5.96
N TYR A 107 4.81 4.46 -6.82
CA TYR A 107 3.59 3.67 -6.83
C TYR A 107 3.32 2.99 -5.48
N GLN A 108 4.30 2.27 -4.94
CA GLN A 108 4.13 1.58 -3.66
C GLN A 108 3.92 2.54 -2.50
N ARG A 109 4.63 3.67 -2.46
CA ARG A 109 4.43 4.70 -1.42
C ARG A 109 3.03 5.32 -1.50
N ILE A 110 2.57 5.66 -2.69
CA ILE A 110 1.23 6.22 -2.88
C ILE A 110 0.14 5.20 -2.55
N SER A 111 0.32 3.92 -2.90
CA SER A 111 -0.68 2.88 -2.56
C SER A 111 -0.86 2.73 -1.05
N VAL A 112 0.22 2.78 -0.27
CA VAL A 112 0.16 2.77 1.20
C VAL A 112 -0.56 4.01 1.74
N ILE A 113 -0.22 5.21 1.24
CA ILE A 113 -0.88 6.46 1.66
C ILE A 113 -2.37 6.43 1.32
N ALA A 114 -2.73 5.91 0.14
CA ALA A 114 -4.12 5.79 -0.29
C ALA A 114 -4.92 4.84 0.62
N THR A 115 -4.34 3.70 0.99
CA THR A 115 -5.00 2.76 1.94
C THR A 115 -5.20 3.37 3.32
N ASP A 116 -4.27 4.19 3.80
CA ASP A 116 -4.45 4.91 5.07
C ASP A 116 -5.65 5.87 5.05
N ILE A 117 -5.87 6.56 3.92
CA ILE A 117 -7.02 7.46 3.77
C ILE A 117 -8.34 6.72 3.89
N PHE A 118 -8.41 5.47 3.40
CA PHE A 118 -9.61 4.64 3.54
C PHE A 118 -9.80 4.10 4.96
N TYR A 119 -8.76 4.03 5.76
CA TYR A 119 -8.82 3.51 7.12
C TYR A 119 -9.22 4.59 8.15
N VAL A 120 -9.03 5.86 7.86
CA VAL A 120 -9.34 7.01 8.74
C VAL A 120 -10.79 7.43 8.61
#